data_5de75f8930344758e16cba3eb7798ac5
#
_entry.id   5de75f8930344758e16cba3eb7798ac5
#
_cell.length_a   1.000
_cell.length_b   1.000
_cell.length_c   1.000
_cell.angle_alpha   90.00
_cell.angle_beta   90.00
_cell.angle_gamma   90.00
#
_symmetry.space_group_name_H-M   'P 1'
#
loop_
_entity.id
_entity.type
_entity.pdbx_description
1 polymer ?
#
loop_
_entity_poly.entity_id
_entity_poly.type
_entity_poly.pdbx_seq_one_letter_code
_entity_poly.pdbx_strand_id
1 'polypeptide(L)'
;MRSPSDHPGRTERGSVTAEFAAVVPAVILLLACCLAGLQAVGQQLRLQDAAADVSRSVARGGGTAEAGRVGAAVSVTHDGDLVCAWLSARSRSPAGVLLGLTLSASSCALGGGK
;
A
#
# COMPACT_ATOMS: atom_id res chain seq x y z
N MET A 1 40.60 -45.06 -20.51
CA MET A 1 39.97 -44.18 -21.47
C MET A 1 39.01 -43.22 -20.73
N ARG A 2 39.14 -41.94 -20.99
CA ARG A 2 38.32 -40.98 -20.27
C ARG A 2 36.96 -40.83 -20.94
N SER A 3 35.93 -40.79 -20.14
CA SER A 3 34.58 -40.57 -20.63
C SER A 3 34.41 -39.14 -21.16
N PRO A 4 33.79 -38.98 -22.32
CA PRO A 4 33.51 -37.61 -22.84
C PRO A 4 32.57 -36.83 -21.96
N SER A 5 31.85 -37.45 -21.06
CA SER A 5 30.93 -36.77 -20.17
C SER A 5 31.61 -36.06 -19.00
N ASP A 6 32.88 -36.31 -18.82
CA ASP A 6 33.65 -35.71 -17.73
C ASP A 6 34.25 -34.37 -18.11
N HIS A 7 33.41 -33.47 -18.61
CA HIS A 7 33.83 -32.13 -18.93
C HIS A 7 33.39 -31.21 -17.81
N PRO A 8 34.32 -30.71 -16.99
CA PRO A 8 33.95 -29.86 -15.85
C PRO A 8 33.17 -28.59 -16.24
N GLY A 9 33.53 -27.98 -17.36
CA GLY A 9 32.88 -26.78 -17.84
C GLY A 9 31.41 -26.98 -18.17
N ARG A 10 31.06 -28.18 -18.66
CA ARG A 10 29.68 -28.51 -19.01
C ARG A 10 28.81 -28.64 -17.75
N THR A 11 29.35 -29.28 -16.73
CA THR A 11 28.68 -29.44 -15.45
C THR A 11 28.49 -28.09 -14.77
N GLU A 12 29.50 -27.24 -14.82
CA GLU A 12 29.42 -25.88 -14.25
C GLU A 12 28.36 -25.04 -14.93
N ARG A 13 28.22 -25.14 -16.26
CA ARG A 13 27.19 -24.43 -16.99
C ARG A 13 25.79 -24.87 -16.55
N GLY A 14 25.57 -26.15 -16.39
CA GLY A 14 24.31 -26.70 -15.93
C GLY A 14 23.98 -26.21 -14.53
N SER A 15 24.96 -26.16 -13.64
CA SER A 15 24.81 -25.69 -12.28
C SER A 15 24.47 -24.20 -12.24
N VAL A 16 25.18 -23.37 -13.00
CA VAL A 16 24.92 -21.93 -13.07
C VAL A 16 23.53 -21.65 -13.64
N THR A 17 23.12 -22.34 -14.68
CA THR A 17 21.80 -22.19 -15.28
C THR A 17 20.70 -22.57 -14.28
N ALA A 18 20.91 -23.67 -13.53
CA ALA A 18 19.93 -24.08 -12.50
C ALA A 18 19.85 -23.07 -11.38
N GLU A 19 20.96 -22.53 -10.92
CA GLU A 19 20.98 -21.48 -9.89
C GLU A 19 20.28 -20.23 -10.40
N PHE A 20 20.57 -19.82 -11.62
CA PHE A 20 19.93 -18.65 -12.23
C PHE A 20 18.42 -18.86 -12.35
N ALA A 21 18.00 -20.04 -12.79
CA ALA A 21 16.56 -20.35 -12.91
C ALA A 21 15.84 -20.33 -11.56
N ALA A 22 16.53 -20.67 -10.47
CA ALA A 22 15.97 -20.60 -9.12
C ALA A 22 15.93 -19.17 -8.60
N VAL A 23 16.91 -18.34 -8.97
CA VAL A 23 17.00 -16.94 -8.51
C VAL A 23 15.95 -16.06 -9.19
N VAL A 24 15.68 -16.27 -10.47
CA VAL A 24 14.75 -15.43 -11.24
C VAL A 24 13.35 -15.36 -10.59
N PRO A 25 12.71 -16.49 -10.25
CA PRO A 25 11.41 -16.41 -9.56
C PRO A 25 11.49 -15.69 -8.22
N ALA A 26 12.59 -15.88 -7.48
CA ALA A 26 12.77 -15.21 -6.19
C ALA A 26 12.86 -13.70 -6.35
N VAL A 27 13.60 -13.24 -7.37
CA VAL A 27 13.72 -11.81 -7.67
C VAL A 27 12.38 -11.23 -8.10
N ILE A 28 11.64 -11.95 -8.94
CA ILE A 28 10.30 -11.50 -9.37
C ILE A 28 9.37 -11.39 -8.18
N LEU A 29 9.37 -12.35 -7.27
CA LEU A 29 8.56 -12.30 -6.06
C LEU A 29 8.93 -11.11 -5.19
N LEU A 30 10.23 -10.88 -5.02
CA LEU A 30 10.71 -9.74 -4.24
C LEU A 30 10.24 -8.43 -4.84
N LEU A 31 10.39 -8.26 -6.16
CA LEU A 31 9.93 -7.06 -6.84
C LEU A 31 8.42 -6.89 -6.72
N ALA A 32 7.66 -7.96 -6.87
CA ALA A 32 6.22 -7.92 -6.71
C ALA A 32 5.82 -7.47 -5.31
N CYS A 33 6.49 -7.99 -4.28
CA CYS A 33 6.25 -7.58 -2.90
C CYS A 33 6.58 -6.10 -2.67
N CYS A 34 7.69 -5.63 -3.24
CA CYS A 34 8.07 -4.22 -3.13
C CYS A 34 7.03 -3.32 -3.79
N LEU A 35 6.57 -3.67 -4.99
CA LEU A 35 5.55 -2.89 -5.68
C LEU A 35 4.22 -2.88 -4.91
N ALA A 36 3.83 -4.02 -4.36
CA ALA A 36 2.62 -4.08 -3.53
C ALA A 36 2.75 -3.19 -2.30
N GLY A 37 3.92 -3.17 -1.68
CA GLY A 37 4.18 -2.29 -0.55
C GLY A 37 4.08 -0.82 -0.92
N LEU A 38 4.65 -0.43 -2.05
CA LEU A 38 4.57 0.95 -2.54
C LEU A 38 3.13 1.36 -2.83
N GLN A 39 2.33 0.47 -3.40
CA GLN A 39 0.91 0.73 -3.65
C GLN A 39 0.15 0.94 -2.35
N ALA A 40 0.43 0.12 -1.34
CA ALA A 40 -0.22 0.25 -0.04
C ALA A 40 0.14 1.58 0.63
N VAL A 41 1.41 1.96 0.60
CA VAL A 41 1.86 3.25 1.14
C VAL A 41 1.20 4.41 0.40
N GLY A 42 1.15 4.32 -0.94
CA GLY A 42 0.50 5.36 -1.76
C GLY A 42 -0.97 5.53 -1.40
N GLN A 43 -1.69 4.43 -1.21
CA GLN A 43 -3.08 4.47 -0.81
C GLN A 43 -3.23 5.08 0.59
N GLN A 44 -2.34 4.70 1.52
CA GLN A 44 -2.36 5.24 2.88
C GLN A 44 -2.14 6.76 2.88
N LEU A 45 -1.20 7.24 2.07
CA LEU A 45 -0.95 8.67 1.95
C LEU A 45 -2.17 9.43 1.40
N ARG A 46 -2.84 8.85 0.41
CA ARG A 46 -4.07 9.46 -0.13
C ARG A 46 -5.18 9.52 0.90
N LEU A 47 -5.33 8.49 1.70
CA LEU A 47 -6.29 8.48 2.80
C LEU A 47 -5.95 9.55 3.83
N GLN A 48 -4.67 9.70 4.15
CA GLN A 48 -4.23 10.70 5.12
C GLN A 48 -4.50 12.11 4.61
N ASP A 49 -4.20 12.37 3.34
CA ASP A 49 -4.49 13.66 2.71
C ASP A 49 -6.00 13.94 2.70
N ALA A 50 -6.79 12.94 2.34
CA ALA A 50 -8.24 13.06 2.32
C ALA A 50 -8.80 13.33 3.73
N ALA A 51 -8.24 12.66 4.74
CA ALA A 51 -8.65 12.89 6.13
C ALA A 51 -8.37 14.33 6.55
N ALA A 52 -7.21 14.87 6.18
CA ALA A 52 -6.86 16.25 6.45
C ALA A 52 -7.82 17.20 5.75
N ASP A 53 -8.14 16.96 4.49
CA ASP A 53 -9.05 17.80 3.72
C ASP A 53 -10.46 17.74 4.27
N VAL A 54 -10.94 16.54 4.63
CA VAL A 54 -12.27 16.39 5.22
C VAL A 54 -12.37 17.13 6.55
N SER A 55 -11.37 16.98 7.42
CA SER A 55 -11.39 17.62 8.73
C SER A 55 -11.43 19.15 8.58
N ARG A 56 -10.66 19.70 7.65
CA ARG A 56 -10.67 21.14 7.37
C ARG A 56 -11.98 21.58 6.75
N SER A 57 -12.52 20.80 5.83
CA SER A 57 -13.79 21.12 5.18
C SER A 57 -14.92 21.13 6.19
N VAL A 58 -15.02 20.10 7.02
CA VAL A 58 -16.07 20.01 8.04
C VAL A 58 -15.89 21.11 9.10
N ALA A 59 -14.64 21.44 9.46
CA ALA A 59 -14.36 22.51 10.40
C ALA A 59 -14.87 23.85 9.90
N ARG A 60 -14.94 24.05 8.59
CA ARG A 60 -15.46 25.27 7.96
C ARG A 60 -16.94 25.16 7.62
N GLY A 61 -17.61 24.10 8.07
CA GLY A 61 -19.02 23.87 7.77
C GLY A 61 -19.29 23.21 6.42
N GLY A 62 -18.26 22.67 5.78
CA GLY A 62 -18.40 21.96 4.52
C GLY A 62 -18.74 20.48 4.68
N GLY A 63 -18.70 19.75 3.58
CA GLY A 63 -19.05 18.34 3.56
C GLY A 63 -17.86 17.39 3.54
N THR A 64 -18.15 16.14 3.28
CA THR A 64 -17.18 15.05 3.29
C THR A 64 -16.89 14.50 1.89
N ALA A 65 -17.09 15.33 0.86
CA ALA A 65 -16.97 14.90 -0.53
C ALA A 65 -15.57 14.32 -0.88
N GLU A 66 -14.54 14.83 -0.20
CA GLU A 66 -13.18 14.35 -0.45
C GLU A 66 -13.00 12.88 -0.10
N ALA A 67 -13.72 12.39 0.90
CA ALA A 67 -13.67 10.96 1.25
C ALA A 67 -14.20 10.09 0.10
N GLY A 68 -15.24 10.57 -0.58
CA GLY A 68 -15.80 9.84 -1.72
C GLY A 68 -14.82 9.69 -2.87
N ARG A 69 -13.94 10.67 -3.06
CA ARG A 69 -12.95 10.62 -4.13
C ARG A 69 -11.96 9.48 -3.97
N VAL A 70 -11.65 9.12 -2.74
CA VAL A 70 -10.72 8.02 -2.46
C VAL A 70 -11.45 6.73 -2.11
N GLY A 71 -12.79 6.72 -2.24
CA GLY A 71 -13.59 5.53 -1.96
C GLY A 71 -13.55 5.10 -0.51
N ALA A 72 -13.43 6.05 0.40
CA ALA A 72 -13.30 5.77 1.83
C ALA A 72 -14.62 6.00 2.55
N ALA A 73 -14.88 5.16 3.55
CA ALA A 73 -15.92 5.43 4.53
C ALA A 73 -15.40 6.50 5.50
N VAL A 74 -16.24 7.44 5.86
CA VAL A 74 -15.84 8.56 6.71
C VAL A 74 -16.71 8.61 7.95
N SER A 75 -16.09 8.87 9.08
CA SER A 75 -16.78 9.26 10.31
C SER A 75 -16.15 10.53 10.84
N VAL A 76 -16.96 11.41 11.36
CA VAL A 76 -16.51 12.69 11.88
C VAL A 76 -16.92 12.77 13.35
N THR A 77 -15.97 13.12 14.19
CA THR A 77 -16.24 13.35 15.60
C THR A 77 -15.88 14.78 15.97
N HIS A 78 -16.62 15.31 16.91
CA HIS A 78 -16.39 16.65 17.43
C HIS A 78 -16.01 16.54 18.90
N ASP A 79 -14.86 17.10 19.24
CA ASP A 79 -14.38 17.12 20.62
C ASP A 79 -13.99 18.55 20.97
N GLY A 80 -14.91 19.27 21.62
CA GLY A 80 -14.72 20.69 21.87
C GLY A 80 -14.58 21.46 20.56
N ASP A 81 -13.45 22.14 20.40
CA ASP A 81 -13.16 22.91 19.19
C ASP A 81 -12.50 22.07 18.09
N LEU A 82 -12.19 20.81 18.37
CA LEU A 82 -11.56 19.94 17.40
C LEU A 82 -12.59 19.15 16.62
N VAL A 83 -12.37 19.09 15.31
CA VAL A 83 -13.14 18.25 14.41
C VAL A 83 -12.17 17.20 13.87
N CYS A 84 -12.45 15.96 14.15
CA CYS A 84 -11.59 14.85 13.71
C CYS A 84 -12.32 14.01 12.68
N ALA A 85 -11.66 13.75 11.57
CA ALA A 85 -12.18 12.90 10.51
C ALA A 85 -11.41 11.59 10.51
N TRP A 86 -12.16 10.50 10.49
CA TRP A 86 -11.62 9.14 10.42
C TRP A 86 -12.06 8.55 9.10
N LEU A 87 -11.10 8.16 8.29
CA LEU A 87 -11.36 7.54 7.01
C LEU A 87 -10.85 6.10 7.02
N SER A 88 -11.64 5.21 6.44
CA SER A 88 -11.23 3.83 6.27
C SER A 88 -11.57 3.37 4.86
N ALA A 89 -10.70 2.58 4.26
CA ALA A 89 -10.89 2.03 2.94
C ALA A 89 -10.21 0.67 2.85
N ARG A 90 -10.75 -0.19 2.02
CA ARG A 90 -10.11 -1.48 1.76
C ARG A 90 -8.86 -1.28 0.94
N SER A 91 -7.85 -2.09 1.21
CA SER A 91 -6.63 -2.05 0.45
C SER A 91 -6.90 -2.41 -1.01
N ARG A 92 -6.31 -1.64 -1.92
CA ARG A 92 -6.41 -1.89 -3.36
C ARG A 92 -5.25 -2.73 -3.87
N SER A 93 -4.22 -2.93 -3.06
CA SER A 93 -3.12 -3.78 -3.48
C SER A 93 -3.59 -5.24 -3.55
N PRO A 94 -3.06 -6.04 -4.50
CA PRO A 94 -3.46 -7.45 -4.61
C PRO A 94 -3.27 -8.22 -3.31
N ALA A 95 -2.14 -8.02 -2.64
CA ALA A 95 -1.88 -8.68 -1.35
C ALA A 95 -2.88 -8.22 -0.28
N GLY A 96 -3.19 -6.94 -0.24
CA GLY A 96 -4.14 -6.41 0.71
C GLY A 96 -5.56 -6.92 0.49
N VAL A 97 -5.95 -7.07 -0.77
CA VAL A 97 -7.26 -7.62 -1.11
C VAL A 97 -7.36 -9.09 -0.66
N LEU A 98 -6.31 -9.87 -0.94
CA LEU A 98 -6.28 -11.27 -0.54
C LEU A 98 -6.33 -11.45 0.98
N LEU A 99 -5.66 -10.56 1.71
CA LEU A 99 -5.61 -10.62 3.17
C LEU A 99 -6.79 -9.90 3.84
N GLY A 100 -7.63 -9.23 3.06
CA GLY A 100 -8.76 -8.48 3.60
C GLY A 100 -8.34 -7.27 4.42
N LEU A 101 -7.21 -6.66 4.09
CA LEU A 101 -6.68 -5.53 4.85
C LEU A 101 -7.51 -4.27 4.63
N THR A 102 -7.72 -3.55 5.70
CA THR A 102 -8.39 -2.24 5.68
C THR A 102 -7.38 -1.19 6.13
N LEU A 103 -7.29 -0.11 5.35
CA LEU A 103 -6.45 1.03 5.69
C LEU A 103 -7.29 2.09 6.38
N SER A 104 -6.71 2.75 7.34
CA SER A 104 -7.40 3.84 8.04
C SER A 104 -6.46 5.02 8.19
N ALA A 105 -7.06 6.19 8.21
CA ALA A 105 -6.33 7.44 8.44
C ALA A 105 -7.23 8.38 9.21
N SER A 106 -6.63 9.24 10.01
CA SER A 106 -7.39 10.23 10.75
C SER A 106 -6.63 11.54 10.75
N SER A 107 -7.38 12.61 10.84
CA SER A 107 -6.82 13.94 10.96
C SER A 107 -7.82 14.82 11.69
N CYS A 108 -7.29 15.77 12.43
CA CYS A 108 -8.12 16.71 13.17
C CYS A 108 -7.79 18.13 12.77
N ALA A 109 -8.80 18.99 12.82
CA ALA A 109 -8.66 20.40 12.55
C ALA A 109 -9.43 21.18 13.59
N LEU A 110 -9.00 22.41 13.83
CA LEU A 110 -9.72 23.30 14.74
C LEU A 110 -11.00 23.79 14.07
N GLY A 111 -12.14 23.52 14.70
CA GLY A 111 -13.44 23.89 14.16
C GLY A 111 -13.94 25.24 14.63
N GLY A 112 -13.17 25.91 15.47
CA GLY A 112 -13.59 27.16 16.06
C GLY A 112 -13.46 28.39 15.18
N GLY A 113 -13.07 28.21 13.92
CA GLY A 113 -12.82 29.29 13.00
C GLY A 113 -14.08 29.90 12.36
N LYS A 114 -15.12 29.97 13.08
CA LYS A 114 -16.38 30.54 12.55
C LYS A 114 -16.23 32.00 12.12
#